data_a9fdf400fda9dfab79288073dd0e29e3
#
_entry.id   a9fdf400fda9dfab79288073dd0e29e3
#
_cell.length_a   1.000
_cell.length_b   1.000
_cell.length_c   1.000
_cell.angle_alpha   90.00
_cell.angle_beta   90.00
_cell.angle_gamma   90.00
#
_symmetry.space_group_name_H-M   'P 1'
#
loop_
_entity.id
_entity.type
_entity.pdbx_description
1 polymer ?
#
loop_
_entity_poly.entity_id
_entity_poly.type
_entity_poly.pdbx_seq_one_letter_code
_entity_poly.pdbx_strand_id
1 'polypeptide(L)'
;MIDNRYMQRFSIATLRVGVIVAFLAGLFGQIVVIPATAADEVDRFPPYGPFAAPYVAVAIAGVACVQVALIAVWMLLAMVRRDAIFTSRAFRWVDIIIGSSVVATVLALGVTGHLALTDVPTPDDGMEVIGALGAATVSVGIGVAFVLLVAVMRSLLRKATDLQTEIAEVV
;
A
#
# COMPACT_ATOMS: atom_id res chain seq x y z
N MET A 1 35.75 3.46 -11.28
CA MET A 1 35.06 2.16 -10.91
C MET A 1 34.67 2.08 -9.43
N ILE A 2 35.18 2.95 -8.57
CA ILE A 2 34.90 3.00 -7.12
C ILE A 2 33.60 3.76 -6.82
N ASP A 3 33.20 4.68 -7.67
CA ASP A 3 32.06 5.58 -7.47
C ASP A 3 30.68 4.90 -7.51
N ASN A 4 30.55 3.86 -8.32
CA ASN A 4 29.26 3.15 -8.53
C ASN A 4 28.81 2.34 -7.29
N ARG A 5 29.76 1.78 -6.52
CA ARG A 5 29.45 1.01 -5.31
C ARG A 5 29.04 1.91 -4.13
N TYR A 6 29.62 3.11 -4.03
CA TYR A 6 29.24 4.08 -3.01
C TYR A 6 27.85 4.64 -3.29
N MET A 7 27.56 5.00 -4.55
CA MET A 7 26.24 5.49 -4.96
C MET A 7 25.15 4.44 -4.72
N GLN A 8 25.40 3.17 -5.03
CA GLN A 8 24.45 2.07 -4.80
C GLN A 8 24.20 1.81 -3.30
N ARG A 9 25.23 1.88 -2.46
CA ARG A 9 25.11 1.73 -1.00
C ARG A 9 24.34 2.90 -0.39
N PHE A 10 24.60 4.12 -0.85
CA PHE A 10 23.89 5.32 -0.41
C PHE A 10 22.41 5.26 -0.77
N SER A 11 22.07 4.90 -2.02
CA SER A 11 20.67 4.78 -2.48
C SER A 11 19.90 3.72 -1.67
N ILE A 12 20.49 2.56 -1.39
CA ILE A 12 19.86 1.52 -0.57
C ILE A 12 19.65 1.98 0.88
N ALA A 13 20.62 2.71 1.45
CA ALA A 13 20.50 3.24 2.80
C ALA A 13 19.37 4.28 2.89
N THR A 14 19.32 5.22 1.94
CA THR A 14 18.26 6.24 1.86
C THR A 14 16.88 5.59 1.72
N LEU A 15 16.76 4.58 0.86
CA LEU A 15 15.50 3.87 0.67
C LEU A 15 15.05 3.14 1.95
N ARG A 16 15.98 2.56 2.72
CA ARG A 16 15.68 1.93 4.01
C ARG A 16 15.18 2.94 5.04
N VAL A 17 15.85 4.08 5.14
CA VAL A 17 15.39 5.16 6.03
C VAL A 17 13.99 5.60 5.63
N GLY A 18 13.71 5.79 4.33
CA GLY A 18 12.39 6.12 3.84
C GLY A 18 11.32 5.09 4.24
N VAL A 19 11.62 3.79 4.12
CA VAL A 19 10.70 2.72 4.54
C VAL A 19 10.43 2.76 6.05
N ILE A 20 11.45 2.99 6.89
CA ILE A 20 11.27 3.11 8.35
C ILE A 20 10.40 4.31 8.67
N VAL A 21 10.68 5.48 8.08
CA VAL A 21 9.92 6.70 8.31
C VAL A 21 8.46 6.50 7.89
N ALA A 22 8.21 5.93 6.72
CA ALA A 22 6.86 5.65 6.24
C ALA A 22 6.12 4.65 7.16
N PHE A 23 6.81 3.63 7.66
CA PHE A 23 6.23 2.66 8.60
C PHE A 23 5.84 3.31 9.93
N LEU A 24 6.72 4.14 10.50
CA LEU A 24 6.46 4.87 11.75
C LEU A 24 5.34 5.91 11.57
N ALA A 25 5.33 6.62 10.44
CA ALA A 25 4.24 7.54 10.11
C ALA A 25 2.90 6.81 9.99
N GLY A 26 2.88 5.60 9.39
CA GLY A 26 1.71 4.75 9.35
C GLY A 26 1.22 4.33 10.74
N LEU A 27 2.13 3.92 11.64
CA LEU A 27 1.79 3.60 13.03
C LEU A 27 1.21 4.81 13.77
N PHE A 28 1.83 5.97 13.63
CA PHE A 28 1.31 7.20 14.21
C PHE A 28 -0.09 7.53 13.67
N GLY A 29 -0.28 7.38 12.36
CA GLY A 29 -1.59 7.55 11.72
C GLY A 29 -2.65 6.62 12.31
N GLN A 30 -2.33 5.34 12.50
CA GLN A 30 -3.27 4.34 13.03
C GLN A 30 -3.63 4.57 14.50
N ILE A 31 -2.66 4.97 15.32
CA ILE A 31 -2.85 5.05 16.79
C ILE A 31 -3.38 6.41 17.20
N VAL A 32 -2.97 7.48 16.51
CA VAL A 32 -3.26 8.86 16.91
C VAL A 32 -4.20 9.55 15.93
N VAL A 33 -3.81 9.64 14.66
CA VAL A 33 -4.53 10.52 13.72
C VAL A 33 -5.91 9.96 13.39
N ILE A 34 -6.02 8.69 12.99
CA ILE A 34 -7.30 8.10 12.56
C ILE A 34 -8.34 8.14 13.71
N PRO A 35 -8.03 7.68 14.95
CA PRO A 35 -9.00 7.75 16.02
C PRO A 35 -9.34 9.19 16.45
N ALA A 36 -8.36 10.10 16.48
CA ALA A 36 -8.59 11.49 16.87
C ALA A 36 -9.48 12.23 15.86
N THR A 37 -9.19 12.09 14.55
CA THR A 37 -10.04 12.72 13.52
C THR A 37 -11.46 12.17 13.53
N ALA A 38 -11.63 10.86 13.74
CA ALA A 38 -12.97 10.28 13.83
C ALA A 38 -13.75 10.79 15.07
N ALA A 39 -13.06 10.96 16.20
CA ALA A 39 -13.68 11.53 17.40
C ALA A 39 -14.10 13.00 17.17
N ASP A 40 -13.20 13.81 16.60
CA ASP A 40 -13.48 15.21 16.28
C ASP A 40 -14.68 15.37 15.32
N GLU A 41 -14.80 14.48 14.32
CA GLU A 41 -15.93 14.52 13.39
C GLU A 41 -17.25 14.14 14.05
N VAL A 42 -17.25 13.15 14.95
CA VAL A 42 -18.45 12.77 15.74
C VAL A 42 -18.85 13.89 16.70
N ASP A 43 -17.87 14.56 17.31
CA ASP A 43 -18.15 15.70 18.22
C ASP A 43 -18.76 16.89 17.46
N ARG A 44 -18.30 17.14 16.22
CA ARG A 44 -18.87 18.20 15.36
C ARG A 44 -20.25 17.86 14.84
N PHE A 45 -20.47 16.60 14.46
CA PHE A 45 -21.73 16.13 13.92
C PHE A 45 -22.10 14.76 14.49
N PRO A 46 -22.83 14.70 15.62
CA PRO A 46 -23.19 13.46 16.31
C PRO A 46 -23.85 12.37 15.47
N PRO A 47 -24.60 12.67 14.38
CA PRO A 47 -25.14 11.64 13.48
C PRO A 47 -24.10 10.75 12.79
N TYR A 48 -22.81 11.13 12.78
CA TYR A 48 -21.71 10.27 12.29
C TYR A 48 -21.33 9.15 13.26
N GLY A 49 -21.76 9.19 14.52
CA GLY A 49 -21.41 8.22 15.56
C GLY A 49 -21.54 6.75 15.14
N PRO A 50 -22.67 6.29 14.56
CA PRO A 50 -22.84 4.92 14.11
C PRO A 50 -21.87 4.47 13.01
N PHE A 51 -21.39 5.42 12.21
CA PHE A 51 -20.50 5.16 11.07
C PHE A 51 -19.02 5.24 11.43
N ALA A 52 -18.65 5.93 12.51
CA ALA A 52 -17.25 6.18 12.88
C ALA A 52 -16.45 4.88 13.08
N ALA A 53 -16.97 3.94 13.86
CA ALA A 53 -16.24 2.70 14.19
C ALA A 53 -15.91 1.85 12.96
N PRO A 54 -16.82 1.54 12.02
CA PRO A 54 -16.50 0.78 10.83
C PRO A 54 -15.52 1.53 9.90
N TYR A 55 -15.65 2.84 9.74
CA TYR A 55 -14.72 3.61 8.90
C TYR A 55 -13.32 3.67 9.51
N VAL A 56 -13.19 3.86 10.83
CA VAL A 56 -11.91 3.78 11.55
C VAL A 56 -11.27 2.41 11.35
N ALA A 57 -12.03 1.33 11.50
CA ALA A 57 -11.51 -0.03 11.33
C ALA A 57 -10.99 -0.26 9.91
N VAL A 58 -11.72 0.18 8.89
CA VAL A 58 -11.30 0.07 7.48
C VAL A 58 -10.07 0.92 7.19
N ALA A 59 -10.02 2.15 7.72
CA ALA A 59 -8.85 3.03 7.56
C ALA A 59 -7.59 2.41 8.19
N ILE A 60 -7.69 1.88 9.41
CA ILE A 60 -6.59 1.18 10.09
C ILE A 60 -6.17 -0.05 9.28
N ALA A 61 -7.12 -0.86 8.80
CA ALA A 61 -6.82 -2.03 7.97
C ALA A 61 -6.13 -1.65 6.65
N GLY A 62 -6.55 -0.56 6.01
CA GLY A 62 -5.90 -0.02 4.82
C GLY A 62 -4.44 0.37 5.07
N VAL A 63 -4.17 1.11 6.14
CA VAL A 63 -2.78 1.46 6.53
C VAL A 63 -1.98 0.21 6.88
N ALA A 64 -2.58 -0.80 7.54
CA ALA A 64 -1.91 -2.07 7.82
C ALA A 64 -1.50 -2.81 6.54
N CYS A 65 -2.31 -2.79 5.48
CA CYS A 65 -1.94 -3.34 4.18
C CYS A 65 -0.70 -2.64 3.59
N VAL A 66 -0.62 -1.31 3.69
CA VAL A 66 0.56 -0.55 3.27
C VAL A 66 1.79 -0.95 4.09
N GLN A 67 1.66 -1.11 5.41
CA GLN A 67 2.77 -1.54 6.28
C GLN A 67 3.26 -2.95 5.93
N VAL A 68 2.37 -3.88 5.59
CA VAL A 68 2.75 -5.22 5.10
C VAL A 68 3.55 -5.11 3.80
N ALA A 69 3.11 -4.27 2.86
CA ALA A 69 3.86 -4.00 1.63
C ALA A 69 5.25 -3.38 1.93
N LEU A 70 5.35 -2.44 2.87
CA LEU A 70 6.63 -1.84 3.28
C LEU A 70 7.58 -2.88 3.88
N ILE A 71 7.09 -3.83 4.69
CA ILE A 71 7.90 -4.95 5.22
C ILE A 71 8.40 -5.82 4.06
N ALA A 72 7.55 -6.12 3.07
CA ALA A 72 7.95 -6.89 1.91
C ALA A 72 9.03 -6.16 1.09
N VAL A 73 8.89 -4.85 0.87
CA VAL A 73 9.92 -4.01 0.23
C VAL A 73 11.22 -4.05 1.03
N TRP A 74 11.16 -3.94 2.35
CA TRP A 74 12.36 -4.04 3.21
C TRP A 74 13.09 -5.37 3.01
N MET A 75 12.35 -6.48 2.95
CA MET A 75 12.92 -7.82 2.72
C MET A 75 13.53 -7.95 1.33
N LEU A 76 12.88 -7.38 0.30
CA LEU A 76 13.44 -7.33 -1.06
C LEU A 76 14.74 -6.52 -1.11
N LEU A 77 14.79 -5.36 -0.44
CA LEU A 77 16.03 -4.58 -0.34
C LEU A 77 17.16 -5.33 0.36
N ALA A 78 16.83 -6.18 1.34
CA ALA A 78 17.82 -7.03 2.01
C ALA A 78 18.37 -8.11 1.07
N MET A 79 17.54 -8.64 0.15
CA MET A 79 17.95 -9.64 -0.85
C MET A 79 18.79 -9.03 -1.97
N VAL A 80 18.46 -7.80 -2.42
CA VAL A 80 19.27 -7.05 -3.39
C VAL A 80 20.73 -6.93 -2.93
N ARG A 81 20.96 -6.69 -1.64
CA ARG A 81 22.32 -6.60 -1.08
C ARG A 81 23.09 -7.91 -1.08
N ARG A 82 22.41 -9.04 -1.23
CA ARG A 82 23.00 -10.39 -1.19
C ARG A 82 23.07 -11.05 -2.57
N ASP A 83 22.83 -10.29 -3.65
CA ASP A 83 22.72 -10.78 -5.05
C ASP A 83 21.74 -11.96 -5.20
N ALA A 84 20.73 -12.06 -4.31
CA ALA A 84 19.77 -13.15 -4.26
C ALA A 84 18.39 -12.76 -4.87
N ILE A 85 18.38 -11.86 -5.85
CA ILE A 85 17.15 -11.30 -6.43
C ILE A 85 16.41 -12.34 -7.30
N PHE A 86 17.14 -13.26 -7.91
CA PHE A 86 16.60 -14.30 -8.80
C PHE A 86 16.23 -15.60 -8.07
N THR A 87 15.79 -15.49 -6.82
CA THR A 87 15.38 -16.64 -6.01
C THR A 87 13.87 -16.72 -5.89
N SER A 88 13.33 -17.94 -5.77
CA SER A 88 11.91 -18.19 -5.49
C SER A 88 11.39 -17.44 -4.24
N ARG A 89 12.30 -17.09 -3.32
CA ARG A 89 11.99 -16.31 -2.13
C ARG A 89 11.67 -14.85 -2.46
N ALA A 90 12.34 -14.24 -3.45
CA ALA A 90 12.05 -12.87 -3.88
C ALA A 90 10.65 -12.77 -4.49
N PHE A 91 10.25 -13.73 -5.31
CA PHE A 91 8.89 -13.78 -5.90
C PHE A 91 7.80 -13.84 -4.84
N ARG A 92 8.03 -14.54 -3.74
CA ARG A 92 7.07 -14.60 -2.61
C ARG A 92 6.82 -13.23 -1.97
N TRP A 93 7.86 -12.41 -1.83
CA TRP A 93 7.70 -11.05 -1.29
C TRP A 93 6.97 -10.13 -2.27
N VAL A 94 7.18 -10.30 -3.57
CA VAL A 94 6.39 -9.57 -4.59
C VAL A 94 4.92 -10.00 -4.53
N ASP A 95 4.63 -11.28 -4.32
CA ASP A 95 3.26 -11.77 -4.15
C ASP A 95 2.57 -11.18 -2.91
N ILE A 96 3.31 -10.97 -1.81
CA ILE A 96 2.81 -10.29 -0.61
C ILE A 96 2.47 -8.82 -0.92
N ILE A 97 3.29 -8.12 -1.70
CA ILE A 97 2.98 -6.74 -2.12
C ILE A 97 1.70 -6.71 -2.96
N ILE A 98 1.58 -7.60 -3.94
CA ILE A 98 0.37 -7.69 -4.77
C ILE A 98 -0.85 -8.00 -3.89
N GLY A 99 -0.77 -9.00 -3.02
CA GLY A 99 -1.87 -9.42 -2.14
C GLY A 99 -2.32 -8.30 -1.21
N SER A 100 -1.39 -7.63 -0.53
CA SER A 100 -1.71 -6.51 0.36
C SER A 100 -2.32 -5.32 -0.40
N SER A 101 -1.85 -5.04 -1.61
CA SER A 101 -2.41 -3.98 -2.45
C SER A 101 -3.82 -4.31 -2.96
N VAL A 102 -4.08 -5.58 -3.31
CA VAL A 102 -5.43 -6.04 -3.67
C VAL A 102 -6.38 -5.87 -2.49
N VAL A 103 -5.99 -6.30 -1.29
CA VAL A 103 -6.82 -6.15 -0.08
C VAL A 103 -7.10 -4.66 0.19
N ALA A 104 -6.11 -3.79 0.12
CA ALA A 104 -6.30 -2.35 0.30
C ALA A 104 -7.28 -1.77 -0.75
N THR A 105 -7.16 -2.19 -2.01
CA THR A 105 -8.05 -1.75 -3.09
C THR A 105 -9.49 -2.23 -2.87
N VAL A 106 -9.68 -3.45 -2.40
CA VAL A 106 -11.01 -4.00 -2.06
C VAL A 106 -11.62 -3.25 -0.88
N LEU A 107 -10.83 -2.90 0.15
CA LEU A 107 -11.30 -2.06 1.25
C LEU A 107 -11.74 -0.67 0.76
N ALA A 108 -10.94 -0.03 -0.10
CA ALA A 108 -11.31 1.26 -0.70
C ALA A 108 -12.58 1.16 -1.56
N LEU A 109 -12.73 0.06 -2.32
CA LEU A 109 -13.94 -0.20 -3.11
C LEU A 109 -15.17 -0.38 -2.20
N GLY A 110 -15.00 -1.06 -1.06
CA GLY A 110 -16.06 -1.20 -0.05
C GLY A 110 -16.52 0.14 0.51
N VAL A 111 -15.58 1.05 0.82
CA VAL A 111 -15.88 2.41 1.26
C VAL A 111 -16.60 3.19 0.16
N THR A 112 -16.08 3.14 -1.07
CA THR A 112 -16.70 3.81 -2.23
C THR A 112 -18.15 3.32 -2.44
N GLY A 113 -18.34 2.00 -2.41
CA GLY A 113 -19.67 1.41 -2.58
C GLY A 113 -20.63 1.80 -1.46
N HIS A 114 -20.16 1.79 -0.21
CA HIS A 114 -20.99 2.20 0.93
C HIS A 114 -21.39 3.68 0.83
N LEU A 115 -20.45 4.58 0.55
CA LEU A 115 -20.73 6.01 0.38
C LEU A 115 -21.66 6.31 -0.82
N ALA A 116 -21.58 5.49 -1.88
CA ALA A 116 -22.43 5.68 -3.07
C ALA A 116 -23.85 5.14 -2.90
N LEU A 117 -24.07 4.14 -2.03
CA LEU A 117 -25.33 3.43 -1.91
C LEU A 117 -26.10 3.76 -0.63
N THR A 118 -25.45 4.38 0.36
CA THR A 118 -26.04 4.68 1.66
C THR A 118 -26.22 6.18 1.81
N ASP A 119 -27.42 6.59 2.22
CA ASP A 119 -27.69 7.98 2.59
C ASP A 119 -27.01 8.29 3.92
N VAL A 120 -25.77 8.76 3.86
CA VAL A 120 -25.03 9.22 5.04
C VAL A 120 -25.51 10.60 5.38
N PRO A 121 -25.96 10.85 6.63
CA PRO A 121 -26.39 12.20 7.06
C PRO A 121 -25.27 13.22 6.85
N THR A 122 -25.62 14.39 6.32
CA THR A 122 -24.64 15.46 6.05
C THR A 122 -25.06 16.73 6.78
N PRO A 123 -24.10 17.52 7.31
CA PRO A 123 -24.43 18.72 8.06
C PRO A 123 -25.09 19.81 7.18
N ASP A 124 -24.67 20.03 5.95
CA ASP A 124 -25.20 21.10 5.09
C ASP A 124 -25.45 20.63 3.65
N ASP A 125 -24.56 20.95 2.74
CA ASP A 125 -24.72 20.71 1.29
C ASP A 125 -24.18 19.36 0.80
N GLY A 126 -23.73 18.50 1.68
CA GLY A 126 -23.20 17.16 1.37
C GLY A 126 -21.82 17.16 0.72
N MET A 127 -21.13 18.29 0.67
CA MET A 127 -19.83 18.42 0.00
C MET A 127 -18.76 17.54 0.63
N GLU A 128 -18.84 17.26 1.94
CA GLU A 128 -17.92 16.37 2.66
C GLU A 128 -18.04 14.93 2.17
N VAL A 129 -19.26 14.41 1.99
CA VAL A 129 -19.50 13.05 1.48
C VAL A 129 -19.06 12.93 0.02
N ILE A 130 -19.34 13.98 -0.80
CA ILE A 130 -18.86 14.02 -2.19
C ILE A 130 -17.33 14.02 -2.25
N GLY A 131 -16.67 14.79 -1.38
CA GLY A 131 -15.22 14.80 -1.26
C GLY A 131 -14.64 13.44 -0.84
N ALA A 132 -15.24 12.80 0.16
CA ALA A 132 -14.86 11.47 0.62
C ALA A 132 -15.07 10.40 -0.47
N LEU A 133 -16.19 10.44 -1.19
CA LEU A 133 -16.47 9.56 -2.33
C LEU A 133 -15.44 9.75 -3.45
N GLY A 134 -15.11 10.99 -3.78
CA GLY A 134 -14.07 11.32 -4.75
C GLY A 134 -12.71 10.75 -4.35
N ALA A 135 -12.28 10.99 -3.11
CA ALA A 135 -11.02 10.48 -2.59
C ALA A 135 -10.97 8.94 -2.58
N ALA A 136 -12.06 8.28 -2.17
CA ALA A 136 -12.16 6.83 -2.16
C ALA A 136 -12.09 6.26 -3.60
N THR A 137 -12.78 6.88 -4.56
CA THR A 137 -12.75 6.48 -5.98
C THR A 137 -11.35 6.61 -6.58
N VAL A 138 -10.67 7.73 -6.32
CA VAL A 138 -9.28 7.93 -6.76
C VAL A 138 -8.36 6.89 -6.14
N SER A 139 -8.55 6.56 -4.85
CA SER A 139 -7.77 5.52 -4.16
C SER A 139 -7.94 4.14 -4.80
N VAL A 140 -9.15 3.78 -5.22
CA VAL A 140 -9.43 2.54 -5.98
C VAL A 140 -8.66 2.56 -7.31
N GLY A 141 -8.74 3.66 -8.07
CA GLY A 141 -8.03 3.80 -9.35
C GLY A 141 -6.52 3.63 -9.21
N ILE A 142 -5.93 4.29 -8.22
CA ILE A 142 -4.49 4.19 -7.90
C ILE A 142 -4.15 2.75 -7.49
N GLY A 143 -4.96 2.12 -6.64
CA GLY A 143 -4.76 0.75 -6.17
C GLY A 143 -4.77 -0.25 -7.32
N VAL A 144 -5.75 -0.17 -8.22
CA VAL A 144 -5.83 -1.03 -9.42
C VAL A 144 -4.61 -0.84 -10.32
N ALA A 145 -4.25 0.42 -10.63
CA ALA A 145 -3.10 0.73 -11.46
C ALA A 145 -1.79 0.18 -10.85
N PHE A 146 -1.61 0.31 -9.53
CA PHE A 146 -0.44 -0.21 -8.82
C PHE A 146 -0.37 -1.74 -8.87
N VAL A 147 -1.48 -2.44 -8.61
CA VAL A 147 -1.56 -3.91 -8.69
C VAL A 147 -1.20 -4.39 -10.09
N LEU A 148 -1.76 -3.77 -11.13
CA LEU A 148 -1.45 -4.12 -12.52
C LEU A 148 0.02 -3.88 -12.86
N LEU A 149 0.59 -2.75 -12.45
CA LEU A 149 2.00 -2.43 -12.68
C LEU A 149 2.91 -3.47 -12.04
N VAL A 150 2.69 -3.82 -10.77
CA VAL A 150 3.51 -4.82 -10.07
C VAL A 150 3.33 -6.21 -10.67
N ALA A 151 2.12 -6.58 -11.09
CA ALA A 151 1.85 -7.85 -11.75
C ALA A 151 2.58 -7.98 -13.10
N VAL A 152 2.60 -6.91 -13.91
CA VAL A 152 3.36 -6.86 -15.16
C VAL A 152 4.86 -6.98 -14.89
N MET A 153 5.39 -6.21 -13.94
CA MET A 153 6.80 -6.29 -13.54
C MET A 153 7.20 -7.70 -13.11
N ARG A 154 6.33 -8.36 -12.31
CA ARG A 154 6.53 -9.76 -11.90
C ARG A 154 6.57 -10.71 -13.08
N SER A 155 5.65 -10.55 -14.05
CA SER A 155 5.60 -11.38 -15.26
C SER A 155 6.86 -11.24 -16.10
N LEU A 156 7.37 -10.01 -16.27
CA LEU A 156 8.60 -9.72 -17.00
C LEU A 156 9.83 -10.33 -16.31
N LEU A 157 9.93 -10.18 -14.99
CA LEU A 157 11.00 -10.77 -14.19
C LEU A 157 11.01 -12.30 -14.31
N ARG A 158 9.84 -12.94 -14.29
CA ARG A 158 9.72 -14.39 -14.46
C ARG A 158 10.22 -14.85 -15.82
N LYS A 159 9.79 -14.19 -16.90
CA LYS A 159 10.27 -14.48 -18.25
C LYS A 159 11.79 -14.31 -18.40
N ALA A 160 12.35 -13.26 -17.79
CA ALA A 160 13.79 -13.03 -17.81
C ALA A 160 14.56 -14.15 -17.09
N THR A 161 14.03 -14.66 -15.98
CA THR A 161 14.64 -15.76 -15.22
C THR A 161 14.57 -17.08 -16.00
N ASP A 162 13.44 -17.36 -16.65
CA ASP A 162 13.25 -18.58 -17.44
C ASP A 162 14.23 -18.61 -18.62
N LEU A 163 14.40 -17.49 -19.33
CA LEU A 163 15.38 -17.35 -20.42
C LEU A 163 16.83 -17.55 -19.96
N GLN A 164 17.19 -17.06 -18.76
CA GLN A 164 18.53 -17.29 -18.22
C GLN A 164 18.78 -18.76 -17.89
N THR A 165 17.77 -19.48 -17.43
CA THR A 165 17.89 -20.91 -17.14
C THR A 165 18.06 -21.73 -18.44
N GLU A 166 17.31 -21.41 -19.50
CA GLU A 166 17.45 -22.07 -20.82
C GLU A 166 18.84 -21.85 -21.43
N ILE A 167 19.39 -20.65 -21.30
CA ILE A 167 20.74 -20.36 -21.81
C ILE A 167 21.83 -21.15 -21.04
N ALA A 168 21.63 -21.32 -19.71
CA ALA A 168 22.57 -22.06 -18.87
C ALA A 168 22.55 -23.59 -19.14
N GLU A 169 21.44 -24.14 -19.64
CA GLU A 169 21.32 -25.55 -19.99
C GLU A 169 21.93 -25.90 -21.37
N VAL A 170 22.18 -24.90 -22.23
CA VAL A 170 22.72 -25.11 -23.60
C VAL A 170 24.25 -24.97 -23.66
N VAL A 171 24.90 -24.52 -22.60
CA VAL A 171 26.37 -24.38 -22.47
C VAL A 171 26.95 -25.46 -21.58
#